data_46ef31b75fa2f31150e7924503111fd7
#
_entry.id   46ef31b75fa2f31150e7924503111fd7
#
_cell.length_a   1.000
_cell.length_b   1.000
_cell.length_c   1.000
_cell.angle_alpha   90.00
_cell.angle_beta   90.00
_cell.angle_gamma   90.00
#
_symmetry.space_group_name_H-M   'P 1'
#
loop_
_entity.id
_entity.type
_entity.pdbx_description
1 polymer ?
#
loop_
_entity_poly.entity_id
_entity_poly.type
_entity_poly.pdbx_seq_one_letter_code
_entity_poly.pdbx_strand_id
1 'polypeptide(L)'
;MSENKKLSEKFLEVLQHEGVVSVVSWGVETHVANTWNSYLVVTEDERILIPAYGFRKTEKNVNVNNKVKLTLGSKDVLGYKDYPGTGFLIDGTARYISSGDEYDFMKQKFSFLTRVLEITVETAKQML
;
A
#
# COMPACT_ATOMS: atom_id res chain seq x y z
N MET A 1 -9.48 -8.23 21.03
CA MET A 1 -10.22 -7.19 20.35
C MET A 1 -9.30 -6.18 19.72
N SER A 2 -9.59 -5.82 18.52
CA SER A 2 -8.75 -4.88 17.76
C SER A 2 -9.48 -3.57 17.58
N GLU A 3 -9.79 -2.91 18.68
CA GLU A 3 -10.49 -1.63 18.62
C GLU A 3 -9.69 -0.56 17.89
N ASN A 4 -8.37 -0.73 17.85
CA ASN A 4 -7.47 0.27 17.30
C ASN A 4 -6.99 -0.07 15.90
N LYS A 5 -7.83 -0.75 15.12
CA LYS A 5 -7.48 -1.04 13.74
C LYS A 5 -7.39 0.25 12.94
N LYS A 6 -6.29 0.39 12.22
CA LYS A 6 -6.04 1.54 11.35
C LYS A 6 -6.68 1.36 9.98
N LEU A 7 -6.75 0.11 9.50
CA LEU A 7 -7.31 -0.20 8.19
C LEU A 7 -8.75 -0.67 8.37
N SER A 8 -9.69 0.13 7.91
CA SER A 8 -11.11 -0.11 8.08
C SER A 8 -11.62 -1.21 7.15
N GLU A 9 -12.84 -1.68 7.42
CA GLU A 9 -13.50 -2.61 6.50
C GLU A 9 -13.70 -1.97 5.12
N LYS A 10 -13.98 -0.67 5.10
CA LYS A 10 -14.14 0.07 3.84
C LYS A 10 -12.84 0.04 3.03
N PHE A 11 -11.70 0.23 3.71
CA PHE A 11 -10.40 0.13 3.05
C PHE A 11 -10.23 -1.26 2.43
N LEU A 12 -10.53 -2.31 3.21
CA LEU A 12 -10.39 -3.68 2.71
C LEU A 12 -11.35 -3.95 1.56
N GLU A 13 -12.53 -3.36 1.60
CA GLU A 13 -13.48 -3.47 0.50
C GLU A 13 -12.91 -2.86 -0.79
N VAL A 14 -12.26 -1.70 -0.68
CA VAL A 14 -11.62 -1.05 -1.83
C VAL A 14 -10.62 -2.00 -2.50
N LEU A 15 -9.88 -2.76 -1.70
CA LEU A 15 -8.88 -3.68 -2.26
C LEU A 15 -9.51 -4.84 -3.05
N GLN A 16 -10.82 -5.09 -2.90
CA GLN A 16 -11.53 -6.09 -3.67
C GLN A 16 -11.92 -5.59 -5.06
N HIS A 17 -11.73 -4.32 -5.33
CA HIS A 17 -12.05 -3.69 -6.61
C HIS A 17 -10.79 -3.09 -7.19
N GLU A 18 -10.63 -3.21 -8.51
CA GLU A 18 -9.39 -2.74 -9.12
C GLU A 18 -9.33 -1.22 -9.16
N GLY A 19 -8.12 -0.71 -9.06
CA GLY A 19 -7.82 0.72 -9.10
C GLY A 19 -6.33 0.92 -8.97
N VAL A 20 -5.88 2.11 -9.30
CA VAL A 20 -4.46 2.47 -9.23
C VAL A 20 -4.10 2.86 -7.81
N VAL A 21 -2.96 2.38 -7.35
CA VAL A 21 -2.36 2.80 -6.09
C VAL A 21 -1.16 3.66 -6.43
N SER A 22 -1.08 4.84 -5.81
CA SER A 22 0.11 5.69 -5.95
C SER A 22 0.94 5.59 -4.69
N VAL A 23 2.24 5.33 -4.87
CA VAL A 23 3.21 5.29 -3.78
C VAL A 23 4.09 6.52 -3.93
N VAL A 24 4.03 7.41 -2.94
CA VAL A 24 4.76 8.68 -2.97
C VAL A 24 5.91 8.61 -1.98
N SER A 25 7.10 8.96 -2.44
CA SER A 25 8.30 9.00 -1.61
C SER A 25 9.07 10.27 -1.92
N TRP A 26 9.97 10.68 -1.00
CA TRP A 26 10.64 11.98 -1.17
C TRP A 26 12.01 12.06 -0.48
N GLY A 27 12.66 10.91 -0.27
CA GLY A 27 13.95 10.91 0.43
C GLY A 27 15.05 11.65 -0.31
N VAL A 28 15.13 11.47 -1.63
CA VAL A 28 16.10 12.17 -2.49
C VAL A 28 15.38 13.28 -3.24
N GLU A 29 14.29 12.93 -3.90
CA GLU A 29 13.40 13.85 -4.60
C GLU A 29 12.02 13.25 -4.62
N THR A 30 11.00 14.08 -4.78
CA THR A 30 9.63 13.58 -4.83
C THR A 30 9.47 12.64 -6.02
N HIS A 31 8.94 11.46 -5.76
CA HIS A 31 8.71 10.45 -6.79
C HIS A 31 7.39 9.75 -6.54
N VAL A 32 6.69 9.42 -7.62
CA VAL A 32 5.44 8.69 -7.56
C VAL A 32 5.58 7.42 -8.39
N ALA A 33 5.33 6.28 -7.77
CA ALA A 33 5.26 5.00 -8.45
C ALA A 33 3.82 4.50 -8.36
N ASN A 34 3.40 3.69 -9.31
CA ASN A 34 2.03 3.17 -9.32
C ASN A 34 2.01 1.66 -9.26
N THR A 35 0.96 1.14 -8.63
CA THR A 35 0.66 -0.27 -8.61
C THR A 35 -0.87 -0.42 -8.61
N TRP A 36 -1.39 -1.57 -8.22
CA TRP A 36 -2.82 -1.86 -8.33
C TRP A 36 -3.38 -2.32 -6.99
N ASN A 37 -4.66 -2.01 -6.74
CA ASN A 37 -5.35 -2.45 -5.52
C ASN A 37 -5.19 -3.96 -5.30
N SER A 38 -5.32 -4.74 -6.37
CA SER A 38 -5.27 -6.21 -6.27
C SER A 38 -3.89 -6.75 -5.92
N TYR A 39 -2.86 -5.90 -5.99
CA TYR A 39 -1.49 -6.32 -5.64
C TYR A 39 -1.16 -6.08 -4.17
N LEU A 40 -2.01 -5.37 -3.45
CA LEU A 40 -1.76 -5.09 -2.04
C LEU A 40 -2.23 -6.24 -1.17
N VAL A 41 -1.35 -6.71 -0.29
CA VAL A 41 -1.68 -7.74 0.68
C VAL A 41 -1.56 -7.15 2.07
N VAL A 42 -2.63 -7.23 2.85
CA VAL A 42 -2.66 -6.70 4.21
C VAL A 42 -2.37 -7.83 5.18
N THR A 43 -1.41 -7.64 6.06
CA THR A 43 -1.06 -8.63 7.07
C THR A 43 -1.99 -8.48 8.29
N GLU A 44 -1.95 -9.47 9.18
CA GLU A 44 -2.77 -9.43 10.39
C GLU A 44 -2.44 -8.24 11.28
N ASP A 45 -1.17 -7.83 11.29
CA ASP A 45 -0.72 -6.68 12.08
C ASP A 45 -0.75 -5.38 11.27
N GLU A 46 -1.54 -5.36 10.20
CA GLU A 46 -1.86 -4.16 9.43
C GLU A 46 -0.65 -3.51 8.76
N ARG A 47 0.24 -4.33 8.24
CA ARG A 47 1.24 -3.87 7.29
C ARG A 47 0.72 -4.16 5.89
N ILE A 48 1.16 -3.39 4.92
CA ILE A 48 0.78 -3.60 3.51
C ILE A 48 2.01 -4.10 2.77
N LEU A 49 1.88 -5.26 2.12
CA LEU A 49 2.95 -5.84 1.33
C LEU A 49 2.63 -5.62 -0.16
N ILE A 50 3.60 -5.08 -0.88
CA ILE A 50 3.44 -4.74 -2.29
C ILE A 50 4.53 -5.45 -3.08
N PRO A 51 4.16 -6.23 -4.14
CA PRO A 51 5.19 -6.86 -4.97
C PRO A 51 5.92 -5.78 -5.77
N ALA A 52 7.23 -5.73 -5.63
CA ALA A 52 8.04 -4.72 -6.29
C ALA A 52 8.83 -5.31 -7.44
N TYR A 53 8.62 -4.73 -8.62
CA TYR A 53 9.44 -4.98 -9.80
C TYR A 53 9.77 -3.61 -10.36
N GLY A 54 11.04 -3.28 -10.48
CA GLY A 54 11.42 -1.90 -10.69
C GLY A 54 11.35 -1.15 -9.37
N PHE A 55 10.59 -0.08 -9.29
CA PHE A 55 10.48 0.74 -8.06
C PHE A 55 11.84 1.20 -7.55
N ARG A 56 12.80 1.47 -8.47
CA ARG A 56 14.18 1.78 -8.08
C ARG A 56 14.32 3.16 -7.47
N LYS A 57 13.61 4.15 -8.03
CA LYS A 57 13.65 5.51 -7.46
C LYS A 57 12.95 5.54 -6.10
N THR A 58 11.87 4.79 -5.94
CA THR A 58 11.21 4.63 -4.65
C THR A 58 12.18 4.04 -3.63
N GLU A 59 12.95 3.02 -4.04
CA GLU A 59 13.91 2.37 -3.16
C GLU A 59 15.01 3.34 -2.72
N LYS A 60 15.53 4.14 -3.65
CA LYS A 60 16.54 5.16 -3.31
C LYS A 60 15.99 6.15 -2.29
N ASN A 61 14.76 6.60 -2.50
CA ASN A 61 14.12 7.52 -1.57
C ASN A 61 13.94 6.89 -0.19
N VAL A 62 13.44 5.65 -0.15
CA VAL A 62 13.18 4.95 1.11
C VAL A 62 14.47 4.72 1.90
N ASN A 63 15.59 4.48 1.20
CA ASN A 63 16.87 4.29 1.87
C ASN A 63 17.39 5.57 2.54
N VAL A 64 16.93 6.72 2.10
CA VAL A 64 17.34 8.01 2.68
C VAL A 64 16.32 8.47 3.72
N ASN A 65 15.02 8.35 3.38
CA ASN A 65 13.93 8.70 4.27
C ASN A 65 12.82 7.70 4.01
N ASN A 66 12.52 6.88 5.01
CA ASN A 66 11.60 5.76 4.82
C ASN A 66 10.13 6.15 4.90
N LYS A 67 9.81 7.42 5.05
CA LYS A 67 8.41 7.86 5.07
C LYS A 67 7.82 7.82 3.67
N VAL A 68 6.60 7.32 3.59
CA VAL A 68 5.87 7.22 2.32
C VAL A 68 4.41 7.58 2.53
N LYS A 69 3.75 7.91 1.42
CA LYS A 69 2.29 8.04 1.39
C LYS A 69 1.76 7.16 0.28
N LEU A 70 0.59 6.58 0.53
CA LEU A 70 -0.13 5.85 -0.51
C LEU A 70 -1.49 6.51 -0.71
N THR A 71 -1.91 6.62 -1.96
CA THR A 71 -3.29 6.97 -2.27
C THR A 71 -3.88 5.86 -3.12
N LEU A 72 -5.14 5.53 -2.84
CA LEU A 72 -5.83 4.49 -3.58
C LEU A 72 -7.33 4.69 -3.44
N GLY A 73 -8.08 4.07 -4.32
CA GLY A 73 -9.53 4.18 -4.26
C GLY A 73 -10.22 3.33 -5.30
N SER A 74 -11.53 3.41 -5.31
CA SER A 74 -12.34 2.76 -6.33
C SER A 74 -13.69 3.48 -6.46
N LYS A 75 -14.15 3.62 -7.69
CA LYS A 75 -15.48 4.15 -7.97
C LYS A 75 -16.59 3.18 -7.57
N ASP A 76 -16.26 1.91 -7.42
CA ASP A 76 -17.23 0.85 -7.20
C ASP A 76 -17.53 0.62 -5.73
N VAL A 77 -16.92 1.41 -4.85
CA VAL A 77 -17.15 1.34 -3.40
C VAL A 77 -17.74 2.66 -2.95
N LEU A 78 -18.85 2.60 -2.19
CA LEU A 78 -19.51 3.81 -1.74
C LEU A 78 -18.69 4.53 -0.68
N GLY A 79 -18.59 5.84 -0.84
CA GLY A 79 -17.90 6.72 0.08
C GLY A 79 -18.84 7.35 1.09
N TYR A 80 -18.48 8.53 1.57
CA TYR A 80 -19.30 9.26 2.53
C TYR A 80 -20.66 9.57 1.94
N LYS A 81 -21.70 9.37 2.76
CA LYS A 81 -23.09 9.65 2.40
C LYS A 81 -23.51 8.85 1.15
N ASP A 82 -22.96 7.65 1.04
CA ASP A 82 -23.22 6.73 -0.08
C ASP A 82 -22.87 7.34 -1.44
N TYR A 83 -21.92 8.26 -1.47
CA TYR A 83 -21.44 8.81 -2.71
C TYR A 83 -20.71 7.71 -3.51
N PRO A 84 -20.93 7.63 -4.83
CA PRO A 84 -20.28 6.57 -5.64
C PRO A 84 -18.79 6.84 -5.80
N GLY A 85 -18.00 6.10 -5.04
CA GLY A 85 -16.55 6.21 -5.07
C GLY A 85 -16.00 6.64 -3.72
N THR A 86 -14.88 6.04 -3.36
CA THR A 86 -14.17 6.40 -2.13
C THR A 86 -12.68 6.29 -2.37
N GLY A 87 -11.90 6.89 -1.50
CA GLY A 87 -10.46 6.84 -1.58
C GLY A 87 -9.84 7.04 -0.22
N PHE A 88 -8.58 6.64 -0.11
CA PHE A 88 -7.85 6.67 1.15
C PHE A 88 -6.47 7.28 0.96
N LEU A 89 -6.00 7.93 2.01
CA LEU A 89 -4.63 8.39 2.13
C LEU A 89 -3.99 7.63 3.28
N ILE A 90 -2.89 6.94 2.98
CA ILE A 90 -2.13 6.18 3.97
C ILE A 90 -0.82 6.91 4.21
N ASP A 91 -0.49 7.15 5.47
CA ASP A 91 0.84 7.59 5.87
C ASP A 91 1.52 6.41 6.55
N GLY A 92 2.78 6.18 6.21
CA GLY A 92 3.51 5.07 6.82
C GLY A 92 4.99 5.14 6.56
N THR A 93 5.67 4.08 6.97
CA THR A 93 7.10 3.90 6.73
C THR A 93 7.29 2.64 5.91
N ALA A 94 8.35 2.62 5.12
CA ALA A 94 8.59 1.56 4.15
C ALA A 94 9.95 0.93 4.34
N ARG A 95 10.04 -0.35 4.00
CA ARG A 95 11.33 -1.03 3.83
C ARG A 95 11.15 -2.10 2.76
N TYR A 96 12.27 -2.55 2.22
CA TYR A 96 12.25 -3.62 1.21
C TYR A 96 12.67 -4.93 1.86
N ILE A 97 11.98 -6.01 1.49
CA ILE A 97 12.22 -7.36 1.99
C ILE A 97 12.65 -8.23 0.81
N SER A 98 13.76 -8.94 0.97
CA SER A 98 14.32 -9.78 -0.10
C SER A 98 14.37 -11.26 0.26
N SER A 99 13.92 -11.65 1.46
CA SER A 99 13.93 -13.03 1.91
C SER A 99 12.99 -13.20 3.09
N GLY A 100 12.70 -14.45 3.44
CA GLY A 100 11.87 -14.79 4.58
C GLY A 100 10.50 -15.24 4.17
N ASP A 101 9.67 -15.57 5.18
CA ASP A 101 8.36 -16.17 4.95
C ASP A 101 7.43 -15.28 4.15
N GLU A 102 7.42 -13.98 4.47
CA GLU A 102 6.54 -13.05 3.77
C GLU A 102 7.00 -12.84 2.33
N TYR A 103 8.30 -12.79 2.10
CA TYR A 103 8.83 -12.74 0.75
C TYR A 103 8.40 -13.98 -0.04
N ASP A 104 8.56 -15.15 0.55
CA ASP A 104 8.23 -16.41 -0.12
C ASP A 104 6.73 -16.48 -0.45
N PHE A 105 5.88 -16.06 0.49
CA PHE A 105 4.44 -16.01 0.27
C PHE A 105 4.10 -15.09 -0.91
N MET A 106 4.69 -13.90 -0.91
CA MET A 106 4.43 -12.93 -1.96
C MET A 106 4.97 -13.40 -3.30
N LYS A 107 6.12 -14.08 -3.30
CA LYS A 107 6.71 -14.59 -4.54
C LYS A 107 5.85 -15.67 -5.18
N GLN A 108 5.22 -16.51 -4.37
CA GLN A 108 4.27 -17.48 -4.90
C GLN A 108 3.06 -16.81 -5.53
N LYS A 109 2.59 -15.75 -4.90
CA LYS A 109 1.40 -15.05 -5.35
C LYS A 109 1.69 -14.15 -6.56
N PHE A 110 2.86 -13.54 -6.58
CA PHE A 110 3.27 -12.59 -7.63
C PHE A 110 4.67 -12.97 -8.11
N SER A 111 4.74 -13.90 -9.06
CA SER A 111 6.03 -14.47 -9.48
C SER A 111 6.98 -13.43 -10.09
N PHE A 112 6.45 -12.30 -10.57
CA PHE A 112 7.26 -11.27 -11.23
C PHE A 112 8.07 -10.41 -10.27
N LEU A 113 7.77 -10.46 -8.97
CA LEU A 113 8.44 -9.56 -8.04
C LEU A 113 9.93 -9.90 -7.87
N THR A 114 10.72 -8.88 -7.56
CA THR A 114 12.13 -9.04 -7.22
C THR A 114 12.38 -8.72 -5.75
N ARG A 115 11.52 -7.92 -5.13
CA ARG A 115 11.52 -7.61 -3.71
C ARG A 115 10.08 -7.40 -3.29
N VAL A 116 9.88 -7.29 -1.98
CA VAL A 116 8.58 -6.90 -1.42
C VAL A 116 8.77 -5.53 -0.78
N LEU A 117 7.90 -4.59 -1.13
CA LEU A 117 7.85 -3.31 -0.45
C LEU A 117 6.86 -3.43 0.70
N GLU A 118 7.36 -3.30 1.91
CA GLU A 118 6.54 -3.43 3.12
C GLU A 118 6.25 -2.04 3.66
N ILE A 119 4.97 -1.74 3.84
CA ILE A 119 4.53 -0.46 4.41
C ILE A 119 3.98 -0.73 5.80
N THR A 120 4.57 -0.11 6.81
CA THR A 120 4.02 -0.08 8.16
C THR A 120 3.09 1.12 8.23
N VAL A 121 1.80 0.88 8.42
CA VAL A 121 0.78 1.92 8.39
C VAL A 121 0.80 2.71 9.69
N GLU A 122 0.94 4.03 9.59
CA GLU A 122 0.82 4.92 10.74
C GLU A 122 -0.60 5.46 10.84
N THR A 123 -1.13 5.95 9.73
CA THR A 123 -2.52 6.43 9.68
C THR A 123 -3.14 6.06 8.35
N ALA A 124 -4.45 5.87 8.36
CA ALA A 124 -5.23 5.61 7.16
C ALA A 124 -6.48 6.48 7.25
N LYS A 125 -6.64 7.38 6.28
CA LYS A 125 -7.72 8.36 6.31
C LYS A 125 -8.58 8.20 5.07
N GLN A 126 -9.90 8.06 5.28
CA GLN A 126 -10.86 8.05 4.17
C GLN A 126 -11.03 9.49 3.68
N MET A 127 -10.83 9.69 2.38
CA MET A 127 -10.83 11.02 1.78
C MET A 127 -12.13 11.37 1.05
N LEU A 128 -12.86 10.35 0.62
CA LEU A 128 -14.11 10.56 -0.11
C LEU A 128 -15.26 9.74 0.45
#